data_49fb9df8dfd39920d07a9b739bb9ee98
#
_entry.id   49fb9df8dfd39920d07a9b739bb9ee98
#
_cell.length_a   1.000
_cell.length_b   1.000
_cell.length_c   1.000
_cell.angle_alpha   90.00
_cell.angle_beta   90.00
_cell.angle_gamma   90.00
#
_symmetry.space_group_name_H-M   'P 1'
#
loop_
_entity.id
_entity.type
_entity.pdbx_description
1 polymer ?
#
loop_
_entity_poly.entity_id
_entity_poly.type
_entity_poly.pdbx_seq_one_letter_code
_entity_poly.pdbx_strand_id
1 'polypeptide(L)'
;MKNLFVVGSLHLDVIVKSPRIPQKDETIIGKSVEYVFGGKGGNQALAADQNGASTFFAGRVGSDSFAELLTAHLQNSSVDISALQVGKGASGMSVAIVEESGEYSAAVVSGENLHIDEKSIEVPTNTGVLLLQNEINDRVNLEIAKRAKAVGSKIWLNAAPAKRIENNLLSLIDLCIVNRIEAEFYDFSNKEKIKNNLTIIKTLGQQGLEIVEPGGNTKKIPAFSVSVVSSHGAGDMFIGALAARYLQGDPIESALKYAQAAAALHISRPENERKEITPKNISDFISSNL
;
A
#
# COMPACT_ATOMS: atom_id res chain seq x y z
N MET A 1 19.40 9.06 -9.38
CA MET A 1 18.29 8.08 -9.50
C MET A 1 17.00 8.80 -9.11
N LYS A 2 15.87 8.50 -9.73
CA LYS A 2 14.59 9.10 -9.33
C LYS A 2 14.07 8.45 -8.05
N ASN A 3 13.37 9.24 -7.23
CA ASN A 3 12.88 8.82 -5.92
C ASN A 3 11.40 8.41 -6.00
N LEU A 4 10.98 7.55 -5.06
CA LEU A 4 9.58 7.33 -4.72
C LEU A 4 9.20 8.32 -3.61
N PHE A 5 8.08 9.00 -3.77
CA PHE A 5 7.45 9.76 -2.71
C PHE A 5 6.09 9.13 -2.38
N VAL A 6 5.93 8.67 -1.16
CA VAL A 6 4.67 8.09 -0.67
C VAL A 6 4.02 9.11 0.28
N VAL A 7 2.77 9.46 0.00
CA VAL A 7 1.96 10.26 0.93
C VAL A 7 0.75 9.42 1.32
N GLY A 8 0.63 9.11 2.61
CA GLY A 8 -0.40 8.14 3.00
C GLY A 8 -0.51 7.91 4.51
N SER A 9 -1.25 6.88 4.84
CA SER A 9 -1.64 6.50 6.19
C SER A 9 -0.58 5.70 6.93
N LEU A 10 -0.65 5.81 8.26
CA LEU A 10 -0.02 4.93 9.23
C LEU A 10 -1.08 4.44 10.21
N HIS A 11 -1.11 3.15 10.48
CA HIS A 11 -1.99 2.53 11.48
C HIS A 11 -1.18 1.61 12.38
N LEU A 12 -1.54 1.53 13.65
CA LEU A 12 -1.13 0.44 14.50
C LEU A 12 -2.29 -0.56 14.58
N ASP A 13 -2.09 -1.76 14.07
CA ASP A 13 -3.09 -2.81 14.09
C ASP A 13 -2.98 -3.59 15.39
N VAL A 14 -4.03 -3.54 16.20
CA VAL A 14 -4.17 -4.28 17.46
C VAL A 14 -4.95 -5.55 17.18
N ILE A 15 -4.25 -6.70 17.19
CA ILE A 15 -4.84 -7.99 16.87
C ILE A 15 -5.03 -8.77 18.18
N VAL A 16 -6.29 -8.97 18.57
CA VAL A 16 -6.66 -9.74 19.75
C VAL A 16 -7.05 -11.16 19.32
N LYS A 17 -6.29 -12.17 19.75
CA LYS A 17 -6.68 -13.56 19.54
C LYS A 17 -7.64 -14.00 20.62
N SER A 18 -8.76 -14.57 20.24
CA SER A 18 -9.86 -14.94 21.12
C SER A 18 -10.44 -16.30 20.74
N PRO A 19 -11.04 -17.06 21.69
CA PRO A 19 -11.76 -18.29 21.37
C PRO A 19 -12.91 -18.08 20.37
N ARG A 20 -13.57 -16.93 20.45
CA ARG A 20 -14.65 -16.49 19.55
C ARG A 20 -14.83 -14.98 19.58
N ILE A 21 -15.62 -14.44 18.69
CA ILE A 21 -16.06 -13.04 18.75
C ILE A 21 -17.10 -12.89 19.88
N PRO A 22 -17.00 -11.85 20.76
CA PRO A 22 -18.00 -11.58 21.77
C PRO A 22 -19.35 -11.21 21.14
N GLN A 23 -20.43 -11.65 21.78
CA GLN A 23 -21.78 -11.23 21.41
C GLN A 23 -22.05 -9.80 21.94
N LYS A 24 -23.17 -9.22 21.51
CA LYS A 24 -23.59 -7.93 22.03
C LYS A 24 -23.74 -7.99 23.56
N ASP A 25 -23.20 -6.98 24.25
CA ASP A 25 -23.20 -6.82 25.70
C ASP A 25 -22.38 -7.91 26.46
N GLU A 26 -21.50 -8.62 25.77
CA GLU A 26 -20.67 -9.67 26.35
C GLU A 26 -19.22 -9.22 26.47
N THR A 27 -18.56 -9.62 27.56
CA THR A 27 -17.11 -9.52 27.75
C THR A 27 -16.51 -10.93 27.83
N ILE A 28 -15.50 -11.20 27.03
CA ILE A 28 -14.77 -12.46 27.03
C ILE A 28 -13.28 -12.23 27.29
N ILE A 29 -12.60 -13.28 27.75
CA ILE A 29 -11.15 -13.24 27.96
C ILE A 29 -10.47 -13.66 26.65
N GLY A 30 -9.65 -12.76 26.08
CA GLY A 30 -8.78 -13.03 24.95
C GLY A 30 -7.56 -13.87 25.37
N LYS A 31 -6.87 -14.47 24.40
CA LYS A 31 -5.67 -15.30 24.58
C LYS A 31 -4.39 -14.52 24.51
N SER A 32 -4.29 -13.60 23.55
CA SER A 32 -3.10 -12.76 23.33
C SER A 32 -3.47 -11.50 22.58
N VAL A 33 -2.57 -10.52 22.63
CA VAL A 33 -2.61 -9.32 21.83
C VAL A 33 -1.29 -9.18 21.06
N GLU A 34 -1.39 -8.75 19.79
CA GLU A 34 -0.26 -8.41 18.94
C GLU A 34 -0.44 -6.98 18.45
N TYR A 35 0.65 -6.24 18.35
CA TYR A 35 0.71 -4.90 17.77
C TYR A 35 1.49 -4.97 16.47
N VAL A 36 0.83 -4.69 15.36
CA VAL A 36 1.41 -4.83 14.02
C VAL A 36 1.45 -3.47 13.35
N PHE A 37 2.59 -3.15 12.73
CA PHE A 37 2.70 -1.96 11.90
C PHE A 37 1.79 -2.11 10.68
N GLY A 38 0.99 -1.08 10.41
CA GLY A 38 0.00 -1.07 9.36
C GLY A 38 -0.18 0.32 8.75
N GLY A 39 -1.22 0.41 7.93
CA GLY A 39 -1.47 1.57 7.08
C GLY A 39 -0.82 1.40 5.70
N LYS A 40 -1.64 1.55 4.65
CA LYS A 40 -1.17 1.30 3.26
C LYS A 40 0.01 2.18 2.88
N GLY A 41 0.01 3.45 3.29
CA GLY A 41 1.11 4.36 3.01
C GLY A 41 2.44 3.88 3.57
N GLY A 42 2.47 3.57 4.86
CA GLY A 42 3.67 3.07 5.53
C GLY A 42 4.15 1.73 4.98
N ASN A 43 3.23 0.77 4.82
CA ASN A 43 3.55 -0.55 4.28
C ASN A 43 4.15 -0.47 2.86
N GLN A 44 3.57 0.36 1.98
CA GLN A 44 4.06 0.53 0.62
C GLN A 44 5.42 1.23 0.57
N ALA A 45 5.66 2.20 1.46
CA ALA A 45 6.96 2.86 1.59
C ALA A 45 8.06 1.87 2.02
N LEU A 46 7.79 1.08 3.06
CA LEU A 46 8.72 0.04 3.53
C LEU A 46 8.96 -1.05 2.49
N ALA A 47 7.92 -1.47 1.79
CA ALA A 47 8.04 -2.45 0.71
C ALA A 47 8.90 -1.92 -0.45
N ALA A 48 8.79 -0.65 -0.80
CA ALA A 48 9.62 -0.04 -1.83
C ALA A 48 11.09 0.08 -1.40
N ASP A 49 11.35 0.50 -0.16
CA ASP A 49 12.69 0.57 0.43
C ASP A 49 13.33 -0.81 0.47
N GLN A 50 12.62 -1.85 0.92
CA GLN A 50 13.09 -3.24 0.94
C GLN A 50 13.49 -3.74 -0.46
N ASN A 51 12.88 -3.20 -1.52
CA ASN A 51 13.17 -3.50 -2.92
C ASN A 51 14.16 -2.52 -3.58
N GLY A 52 14.84 -1.69 -2.78
CA GLY A 52 15.95 -0.85 -3.19
C GLY A 52 15.55 0.49 -3.83
N ALA A 53 14.33 0.99 -3.60
CA ALA A 53 13.95 2.34 -3.99
C ALA A 53 14.45 3.37 -2.95
N SER A 54 14.98 4.51 -3.42
CA SER A 54 15.12 5.69 -2.56
C SER A 54 13.72 6.25 -2.28
N THR A 55 13.25 6.12 -1.04
CA THR A 55 11.86 6.35 -0.65
C THR A 55 11.73 7.46 0.37
N PHE A 56 10.85 8.41 0.09
CA PHE A 56 10.41 9.48 1.00
C PHE A 56 8.97 9.20 1.41
N PHE A 57 8.66 9.44 2.68
CA PHE A 57 7.32 9.25 3.21
C PHE A 57 6.81 10.51 3.90
N ALA A 58 5.59 10.90 3.58
CA ALA A 58 4.84 11.91 4.32
C ALA A 58 3.51 11.31 4.82
N GLY A 59 3.23 11.54 6.07
CA GLY A 59 2.03 11.09 6.75
C GLY A 59 1.86 11.85 8.06
N ARG A 60 0.94 11.39 8.90
CA ARG A 60 0.72 12.03 10.20
C ARG A 60 0.36 11.00 11.25
N VAL A 61 1.03 11.10 12.41
CA VAL A 61 0.74 10.33 13.62
C VAL A 61 0.21 11.25 14.71
N GLY A 62 -0.35 10.67 15.75
CA GLY A 62 -0.78 11.40 16.94
C GLY A 62 0.36 11.75 17.89
N SER A 63 0.00 12.10 19.13
CA SER A 63 0.93 12.32 20.25
C SER A 63 0.73 11.26 21.35
N ASP A 64 0.56 10.01 20.93
CA ASP A 64 0.29 8.85 21.77
C ASP A 64 1.42 7.80 21.67
N SER A 65 1.34 6.75 22.48
CA SER A 65 2.31 5.66 22.47
C SER A 65 2.33 4.90 21.14
N PHE A 66 1.25 4.94 20.35
CA PHE A 66 1.20 4.33 19.03
C PHE A 66 2.06 5.10 18.02
N ALA A 67 2.11 6.44 18.15
CA ALA A 67 3.00 7.27 17.36
C ALA A 67 4.48 6.89 17.53
N GLU A 68 4.89 6.57 18.77
CA GLU A 68 6.26 6.13 19.08
C GLU A 68 6.58 4.82 18.39
N LEU A 69 5.67 3.83 18.45
CA LEU A 69 5.86 2.52 17.82
C LEU A 69 5.92 2.64 16.29
N LEU A 70 5.01 3.41 15.70
CA LEU A 70 4.95 3.63 14.25
C LEU A 70 6.21 4.34 13.73
N THR A 71 6.64 5.40 14.43
CA THR A 71 7.83 6.16 14.06
C THR A 71 9.09 5.33 14.21
N ALA A 72 9.26 4.60 15.31
CA ALA A 72 10.40 3.71 15.53
C ALA A 72 10.49 2.62 14.46
N HIS A 73 9.34 2.07 14.03
CA HIS A 73 9.32 1.07 12.97
C HIS A 73 9.84 1.62 11.64
N LEU A 74 9.40 2.83 11.25
CA LEU A 74 9.91 3.51 10.04
C LEU A 74 11.39 3.87 10.15
N GLN A 75 11.85 4.31 11.32
CA GLN A 75 13.26 4.66 11.57
C GLN A 75 14.21 3.46 11.46
N ASN A 76 13.71 2.23 11.58
CA ASN A 76 14.48 1.01 11.36
C ASN A 76 14.66 0.65 9.87
N SER A 77 14.20 1.50 8.96
CA SER A 77 14.35 1.39 7.50
C SER A 77 15.20 2.55 6.95
N SER A 78 15.43 2.56 5.63
CA SER A 78 16.09 3.69 4.95
C SER A 78 15.10 4.73 4.41
N VAL A 79 13.82 4.60 4.73
CA VAL A 79 12.77 5.55 4.31
C VAL A 79 13.02 6.91 4.96
N ASP A 80 13.09 7.95 4.15
CA ASP A 80 13.16 9.33 4.66
C ASP A 80 11.78 9.77 5.18
N ILE A 81 11.69 9.96 6.48
CA ILE A 81 10.48 10.37 7.19
C ILE A 81 10.53 11.82 7.67
N SER A 82 11.38 12.65 7.09
CA SER A 82 11.51 14.08 7.48
C SER A 82 10.21 14.87 7.32
N ALA A 83 9.28 14.38 6.47
CA ALA A 83 7.95 14.94 6.27
C ALA A 83 6.84 14.27 7.12
N LEU A 84 7.19 13.42 8.09
CA LEU A 84 6.23 12.86 9.03
C LEU A 84 5.78 13.92 10.02
N GLN A 85 4.45 14.15 10.09
CA GLN A 85 3.84 15.12 10.97
C GLN A 85 3.39 14.48 12.28
N VAL A 86 3.37 15.29 13.34
CA VAL A 86 2.82 14.89 14.65
C VAL A 86 1.62 15.78 14.98
N GLY A 87 0.46 15.19 15.17
CA GLY A 87 -0.77 15.84 15.57
C GLY A 87 -1.01 15.76 17.09
N LYS A 88 -2.10 16.37 17.55
CA LYS A 88 -2.50 16.36 18.97
C LYS A 88 -3.50 15.26 19.29
N GLY A 89 -4.11 14.66 18.28
CA GLY A 89 -5.09 13.57 18.41
C GLY A 89 -4.43 12.21 18.51
N ALA A 90 -5.24 11.16 18.37
CA ALA A 90 -4.78 9.77 18.34
C ALA A 90 -4.19 9.39 16.98
N SER A 91 -3.17 8.57 16.99
CA SER A 91 -2.66 7.90 15.79
C SER A 91 -3.73 7.04 15.13
N GLY A 92 -3.58 6.77 13.83
CA GLY A 92 -4.41 5.78 13.16
C GLY A 92 -4.23 4.40 13.77
N MET A 93 -5.33 3.64 13.88
CA MET A 93 -5.29 2.29 14.42
C MET A 93 -6.38 1.41 13.81
N SER A 94 -6.18 0.10 13.86
CA SER A 94 -7.26 -0.86 13.73
C SER A 94 -7.31 -1.78 14.95
N VAL A 95 -8.49 -2.31 15.26
CA VAL A 95 -8.66 -3.38 16.23
C VAL A 95 -9.30 -4.55 15.50
N ALA A 96 -8.64 -5.70 15.52
CA ALA A 96 -9.17 -6.95 14.99
C ALA A 96 -9.30 -7.98 16.12
N ILE A 97 -10.46 -8.62 16.22
CA ILE A 97 -10.67 -9.80 17.03
C ILE A 97 -10.66 -10.99 16.09
N VAL A 98 -9.69 -11.90 16.28
CA VAL A 98 -9.47 -13.07 15.43
C VAL A 98 -9.79 -14.33 16.24
N GLU A 99 -10.70 -15.15 15.73
CA GLU A 99 -11.07 -16.43 16.31
C GLU A 99 -10.07 -17.54 15.96
N GLU A 100 -10.14 -18.63 16.72
CA GLU A 100 -9.38 -19.85 16.40
C GLU A 100 -9.74 -20.44 15.03
N SER A 101 -10.97 -20.25 14.59
CA SER A 101 -11.44 -20.65 13.25
C SER A 101 -10.79 -19.86 12.11
N GLY A 102 -10.15 -18.70 12.42
CA GLY A 102 -9.64 -17.74 11.45
C GLY A 102 -10.65 -16.67 11.02
N GLU A 103 -11.90 -16.74 11.51
CA GLU A 103 -12.87 -15.64 11.31
C GLU A 103 -12.45 -14.42 12.13
N TYR A 104 -12.76 -13.22 11.63
CA TYR A 104 -12.41 -12.00 12.33
C TYR A 104 -13.44 -10.89 12.15
N SER A 105 -13.44 -9.98 13.10
CA SER A 105 -14.12 -8.68 13.01
C SER A 105 -13.14 -7.57 13.32
N ALA A 106 -13.18 -6.50 12.55
CA ALA A 106 -12.27 -5.39 12.74
C ALA A 106 -12.97 -4.03 12.60
N ALA A 107 -12.41 -3.03 13.29
CA ALA A 107 -12.76 -1.62 13.15
C ALA A 107 -11.50 -0.81 12.93
N VAL A 108 -11.55 0.15 12.00
CA VAL A 108 -10.44 1.05 11.69
C VAL A 108 -10.79 2.47 12.13
N VAL A 109 -9.85 3.11 12.81
CA VAL A 109 -9.92 4.53 13.20
C VAL A 109 -8.78 5.25 12.51
N SER A 110 -9.10 6.13 11.57
CA SER A 110 -8.09 6.85 10.80
C SER A 110 -7.27 7.85 11.62
N GLY A 111 -7.84 8.41 12.71
CA GLY A 111 -7.16 9.33 13.61
C GLY A 111 -6.51 10.51 12.86
N GLU A 112 -5.26 10.82 13.23
CA GLU A 112 -4.50 11.91 12.64
C GLU A 112 -4.19 11.74 11.13
N ASN A 113 -4.37 10.56 10.55
CA ASN A 113 -4.25 10.39 9.09
C ASN A 113 -5.22 11.30 8.30
N LEU A 114 -6.35 11.70 8.89
CA LEU A 114 -7.31 12.62 8.26
C LEU A 114 -6.92 14.10 8.40
N HIS A 115 -5.91 14.41 9.19
CA HIS A 115 -5.49 15.78 9.54
C HIS A 115 -4.11 16.14 8.97
N ILE A 116 -3.62 15.39 7.97
CA ILE A 116 -2.37 15.74 7.27
C ILE A 116 -2.48 17.16 6.71
N ASP A 117 -1.51 18.00 7.07
CA ASP A 117 -1.40 19.36 6.54
C ASP A 117 -0.62 19.32 5.21
N GLU A 118 -1.34 19.37 4.10
CA GLU A 118 -0.77 19.35 2.77
C GLU A 118 0.10 20.56 2.46
N LYS A 119 -0.05 21.66 3.20
CA LYS A 119 0.70 22.88 2.93
C LYS A 119 2.16 22.78 3.41
N SER A 120 2.39 22.01 4.47
CA SER A 120 3.71 21.81 5.05
C SER A 120 4.50 20.67 4.35
N ILE A 121 3.89 19.94 3.40
CA ILE A 121 4.56 18.87 2.66
C ILE A 121 5.20 19.46 1.40
N GLU A 122 6.50 19.33 1.27
CA GLU A 122 7.22 19.64 0.04
C GLU A 122 7.42 18.35 -0.77
N VAL A 123 7.23 18.44 -2.10
CA VAL A 123 7.54 17.32 -2.99
C VAL A 123 9.05 17.24 -3.17
N PRO A 124 9.71 16.14 -2.79
CA PRO A 124 11.16 16.03 -2.92
C PRO A 124 11.63 16.23 -4.37
N THR A 125 12.79 16.86 -4.52
CA THR A 125 13.43 17.00 -5.83
C THR A 125 13.71 15.61 -6.40
N ASN A 126 13.61 15.46 -7.74
CA ASN A 126 13.78 14.19 -8.44
C ASN A 126 12.72 13.12 -8.11
N THR A 127 11.56 13.47 -7.56
CA THR A 127 10.45 12.53 -7.43
C THR A 127 10.05 11.99 -8.80
N GLY A 128 10.24 10.69 -8.99
CA GLY A 128 9.85 10.00 -10.23
C GLY A 128 8.40 9.53 -10.19
N VAL A 129 8.00 9.03 -9.02
CA VAL A 129 6.63 8.54 -8.74
C VAL A 129 6.16 9.13 -7.42
N LEU A 130 4.96 9.73 -7.43
CA LEU A 130 4.15 9.98 -6.24
C LEU A 130 3.17 8.83 -6.10
N LEU A 131 3.18 8.15 -4.95
CA LEU A 131 2.29 7.04 -4.63
C LEU A 131 1.29 7.45 -3.54
N LEU A 132 0.01 7.30 -3.85
CA LEU A 132 -1.12 7.70 -3.02
C LEU A 132 -2.04 6.50 -2.72
N GLN A 133 -2.86 6.61 -1.67
CA GLN A 133 -3.89 5.64 -1.31
C GLN A 133 -5.16 6.36 -0.85
N ASN A 134 -6.24 5.59 -0.65
CA ASN A 134 -7.53 6.13 -0.24
C ASN A 134 -7.76 6.18 1.29
N GLU A 135 -6.73 6.09 2.10
CA GLU A 135 -6.84 6.08 3.58
C GLU A 135 -6.61 7.46 4.23
N ILE A 136 -6.32 8.46 3.42
CA ILE A 136 -6.16 9.85 3.87
C ILE A 136 -7.21 10.77 3.22
N ASN A 137 -7.21 12.04 3.62
CA ASN A 137 -8.14 13.03 3.07
C ASN A 137 -7.91 13.26 1.56
N ASP A 138 -8.97 13.25 0.78
CA ASP A 138 -8.92 13.45 -0.68
C ASP A 138 -8.30 14.78 -1.10
N ARG A 139 -8.47 15.81 -0.29
CA ARG A 139 -7.84 17.11 -0.52
C ARG A 139 -6.31 17.01 -0.47
N VAL A 140 -5.76 16.23 0.47
CA VAL A 140 -4.31 15.99 0.55
C VAL A 140 -3.83 15.31 -0.72
N ASN A 141 -4.50 14.22 -1.12
CA ASN A 141 -4.18 13.50 -2.36
C ASN A 141 -4.17 14.44 -3.58
N LEU A 142 -5.20 15.27 -3.71
CA LEU A 142 -5.35 16.20 -4.84
C LEU A 142 -4.22 17.25 -4.87
N GLU A 143 -3.97 17.91 -3.74
CA GLU A 143 -3.01 19.03 -3.70
C GLU A 143 -1.56 18.55 -3.86
N ILE A 144 -1.21 17.40 -3.28
CA ILE A 144 0.12 16.82 -3.49
C ILE A 144 0.28 16.30 -4.93
N ALA A 145 -0.76 15.66 -5.49
CA ALA A 145 -0.73 15.22 -6.89
C ALA A 145 -0.49 16.37 -7.87
N LYS A 146 -1.15 17.54 -7.67
CA LYS A 146 -0.92 18.74 -8.49
C LYS A 146 0.53 19.20 -8.43
N ARG A 147 1.11 19.29 -7.22
CA ARG A 147 2.50 19.73 -7.03
C ARG A 147 3.50 18.72 -7.61
N ALA A 148 3.28 17.43 -7.42
CA ALA A 148 4.14 16.40 -8.00
C ALA A 148 4.06 16.37 -9.54
N LYS A 149 2.86 16.59 -10.10
CA LYS A 149 2.69 16.69 -11.56
C LYS A 149 3.44 17.90 -12.14
N ALA A 150 3.43 19.02 -11.43
CA ALA A 150 4.14 20.25 -11.86
C ALA A 150 5.67 20.06 -11.95
N VAL A 151 6.25 19.15 -11.19
CA VAL A 151 7.69 18.80 -11.24
C VAL A 151 7.97 17.57 -12.13
N GLY A 152 6.96 17.08 -12.88
CA GLY A 152 7.11 16.01 -13.85
C GLY A 152 7.04 14.59 -13.29
N SER A 153 6.56 14.41 -12.05
CA SER A 153 6.35 13.09 -11.46
C SER A 153 5.20 12.33 -12.10
N LYS A 154 5.28 11.02 -12.12
CA LYS A 154 4.15 10.13 -12.37
C LYS A 154 3.31 9.99 -11.11
N ILE A 155 1.98 10.04 -11.25
CA ILE A 155 1.05 9.91 -10.14
C ILE A 155 0.44 8.53 -10.17
N TRP A 156 0.71 7.75 -9.12
CA TRP A 156 0.16 6.42 -8.92
C TRP A 156 -0.83 6.43 -7.77
N LEU A 157 -1.96 5.77 -7.95
CA LEU A 157 -2.98 5.61 -6.91
C LEU A 157 -3.26 4.13 -6.68
N ASN A 158 -3.00 3.65 -5.48
CA ASN A 158 -3.67 2.47 -4.97
C ASN A 158 -5.07 2.89 -4.52
N ALA A 159 -6.09 2.58 -5.34
CA ALA A 159 -7.46 3.03 -5.10
C ALA A 159 -8.17 2.19 -4.02
N ALA A 160 -7.45 1.86 -2.95
CA ALA A 160 -7.87 1.09 -1.79
C ALA A 160 -7.86 1.96 -0.50
N PRO A 161 -8.86 1.83 0.39
CA PRO A 161 -10.14 1.13 0.17
C PRO A 161 -10.98 1.79 -0.93
N ALA A 162 -11.96 1.04 -1.45
CA ALA A 162 -12.87 1.56 -2.45
C ALA A 162 -13.66 2.76 -1.92
N LYS A 163 -13.49 3.91 -2.53
CA LYS A 163 -14.27 5.13 -2.28
C LYS A 163 -14.31 5.98 -3.55
N ARG A 164 -15.30 6.87 -3.66
CA ARG A 164 -15.40 7.78 -4.80
C ARG A 164 -14.11 8.61 -4.96
N ILE A 165 -13.55 8.62 -6.16
CA ILE A 165 -12.41 9.47 -6.52
C ILE A 165 -12.96 10.69 -7.27
N GLU A 166 -12.60 11.88 -6.80
CA GLU A 166 -12.99 13.12 -7.48
C GLU A 166 -12.34 13.22 -8.87
N ASN A 167 -13.11 13.74 -9.83
CA ASN A 167 -12.65 13.85 -11.22
C ASN A 167 -11.35 14.65 -11.37
N ASN A 168 -11.13 15.64 -10.51
CA ASN A 168 -9.92 16.46 -10.52
C ASN A 168 -8.68 15.62 -10.15
N LEU A 169 -8.77 14.76 -9.15
CA LEU A 169 -7.69 13.85 -8.80
C LEU A 169 -7.51 12.77 -9.88
N LEU A 170 -8.62 12.14 -10.32
CA LEU A 170 -8.57 11.09 -11.34
C LEU A 170 -7.91 11.57 -12.64
N SER A 171 -8.02 12.87 -12.97
CA SER A 171 -7.39 13.43 -14.18
C SER A 171 -5.87 13.56 -14.10
N LEU A 172 -5.30 13.51 -12.91
CA LEU A 172 -3.85 13.59 -12.67
C LEU A 172 -3.18 12.22 -12.61
N ILE A 173 -3.97 11.15 -12.38
CA ILE A 173 -3.45 9.80 -12.17
C ILE A 173 -2.94 9.21 -13.49
N ASP A 174 -1.71 8.72 -13.50
CA ASP A 174 -1.10 8.01 -14.62
C ASP A 174 -1.31 6.50 -14.50
N LEU A 175 -1.33 5.97 -13.26
CA LEU A 175 -1.51 4.54 -13.00
C LEU A 175 -2.38 4.32 -11.76
N CYS A 176 -3.42 3.50 -11.91
CA CYS A 176 -4.34 3.11 -10.84
C CYS A 176 -4.21 1.61 -10.55
N ILE A 177 -4.01 1.26 -9.28
CA ILE A 177 -3.90 -0.12 -8.84
C ILE A 177 -5.12 -0.45 -8.00
N VAL A 178 -5.79 -1.55 -8.32
CA VAL A 178 -7.02 -2.02 -7.68
C VAL A 178 -6.99 -3.54 -7.52
N ASN A 179 -7.68 -4.05 -6.52
CA ASN A 179 -8.03 -5.45 -6.46
C ASN A 179 -9.36 -5.70 -7.20
N ARG A 180 -9.85 -6.94 -7.19
CA ARG A 180 -11.10 -7.31 -7.86
C ARG A 180 -12.31 -6.51 -7.36
N ILE A 181 -12.44 -6.36 -6.04
CA ILE A 181 -13.58 -5.66 -5.41
C ILE A 181 -13.55 -4.18 -5.78
N GLU A 182 -12.40 -3.56 -5.71
CA GLU A 182 -12.22 -2.16 -6.08
C GLU A 182 -12.46 -1.94 -7.59
N ALA A 183 -11.97 -2.86 -8.44
CA ALA A 183 -12.20 -2.79 -9.88
C ALA A 183 -13.70 -2.85 -10.24
N GLU A 184 -14.47 -3.67 -9.52
CA GLU A 184 -15.94 -3.73 -9.64
C GLU A 184 -16.60 -2.43 -9.18
N PHE A 185 -16.17 -1.89 -8.02
CA PHE A 185 -16.68 -0.63 -7.49
C PHE A 185 -16.49 0.56 -8.45
N TYR A 186 -15.32 0.66 -9.08
CA TYR A 186 -15.02 1.74 -10.03
C TYR A 186 -15.55 1.46 -11.45
N ASP A 187 -16.14 0.30 -11.71
CA ASP A 187 -16.60 -0.15 -13.03
C ASP A 187 -15.51 -0.06 -14.11
N PHE A 188 -14.28 -0.43 -13.75
CA PHE A 188 -13.13 -0.48 -14.67
C PHE A 188 -13.22 -1.65 -15.69
N SER A 189 -14.31 -2.39 -15.72
CA SER A 189 -14.68 -3.28 -16.82
C SER A 189 -15.20 -2.51 -18.04
N ASN A 190 -15.81 -1.35 -17.82
CA ASN A 190 -16.30 -0.48 -18.89
C ASN A 190 -15.17 0.41 -19.42
N LYS A 191 -14.63 0.03 -20.58
CA LYS A 191 -13.50 0.74 -21.23
C LYS A 191 -13.81 2.19 -21.57
N GLU A 192 -15.08 2.55 -21.79
CA GLU A 192 -15.49 3.93 -22.10
C GLU A 192 -15.31 4.86 -20.89
N LYS A 193 -15.31 4.31 -19.67
CA LYS A 193 -15.07 5.07 -18.44
C LYS A 193 -13.58 5.25 -18.12
N ILE A 194 -12.71 4.50 -18.81
CA ILE A 194 -11.27 4.59 -18.61
C ILE A 194 -10.74 5.78 -19.44
N LYS A 195 -10.17 6.78 -18.76
CA LYS A 195 -9.57 7.93 -19.44
C LYS A 195 -8.40 7.48 -20.34
N ASN A 196 -8.24 8.12 -21.48
CA ASN A 196 -7.28 7.76 -22.54
C ASN A 196 -5.81 7.67 -22.10
N ASN A 197 -5.44 8.25 -20.95
CA ASN A 197 -4.05 8.25 -20.45
C ASN A 197 -3.84 7.46 -19.15
N LEU A 198 -4.87 6.74 -18.67
CA LEU A 198 -4.80 6.00 -17.41
C LEU A 198 -4.42 4.54 -17.69
N THR A 199 -3.36 4.08 -17.04
CA THR A 199 -3.05 2.65 -16.94
C THR A 199 -3.73 2.08 -15.71
N ILE A 200 -4.39 0.92 -15.81
CA ILE A 200 -5.00 0.23 -14.67
C ILE A 200 -4.35 -1.13 -14.47
N ILE A 201 -3.96 -1.42 -13.25
CA ILE A 201 -3.50 -2.73 -12.83
C ILE A 201 -4.56 -3.33 -11.90
N LYS A 202 -5.13 -4.46 -12.31
CA LYS A 202 -6.09 -5.21 -11.50
C LYS A 202 -5.40 -6.43 -10.91
N THR A 203 -5.21 -6.49 -9.60
CA THR A 203 -4.69 -7.68 -8.93
C THR A 203 -5.83 -8.68 -8.68
N LEU A 204 -5.61 -9.93 -9.07
CA LEU A 204 -6.64 -10.98 -9.08
C LEU A 204 -6.27 -12.17 -8.17
N GLY A 205 -5.37 -11.95 -7.22
CA GLY A 205 -4.90 -12.98 -6.29
C GLY A 205 -4.25 -14.15 -7.03
N GLN A 206 -4.73 -15.36 -6.80
CA GLN A 206 -4.20 -16.58 -7.45
C GLN A 206 -4.34 -16.58 -8.98
N GLN A 207 -5.19 -15.75 -9.55
CA GLN A 207 -5.34 -15.60 -11.00
C GLN A 207 -4.30 -14.65 -11.63
N GLY A 208 -3.41 -14.06 -10.82
CA GLY A 208 -2.40 -13.12 -11.27
C GLY A 208 -2.89 -11.70 -11.34
N LEU A 209 -2.61 -11.01 -12.42
CA LEU A 209 -3.05 -9.64 -12.65
C LEU A 209 -3.44 -9.38 -14.10
N GLU A 210 -4.18 -8.29 -14.28
CA GLU A 210 -4.54 -7.74 -15.58
C GLU A 210 -4.06 -6.29 -15.65
N ILE A 211 -3.30 -5.94 -16.69
CA ILE A 211 -2.96 -4.56 -17.00
C ILE A 211 -3.82 -4.08 -18.17
N VAL A 212 -4.49 -2.95 -17.99
CA VAL A 212 -5.23 -2.25 -19.03
C VAL A 212 -4.45 -0.99 -19.37
N GLU A 213 -3.88 -0.96 -20.57
CA GLU A 213 -3.10 0.16 -21.07
C GLU A 213 -4.02 1.29 -21.61
N PRO A 214 -3.52 2.53 -21.72
CA PRO A 214 -4.20 3.58 -22.45
C PRO A 214 -4.62 3.09 -23.84
N GLY A 215 -5.89 3.33 -24.19
CA GLY A 215 -6.46 2.78 -25.46
C GLY A 215 -7.14 1.42 -25.29
N GLY A 216 -7.15 0.85 -24.09
CA GLY A 216 -7.94 -0.32 -23.73
C GLY A 216 -7.31 -1.66 -24.10
N ASN A 217 -6.05 -1.71 -24.53
CA ASN A 217 -5.32 -2.97 -24.69
C ASN A 217 -5.14 -3.62 -23.32
N THR A 218 -5.41 -4.92 -23.24
CA THR A 218 -5.38 -5.68 -21.99
C THR A 218 -4.42 -6.84 -22.09
N LYS A 219 -3.54 -6.96 -21.09
CA LYS A 219 -2.62 -8.10 -20.95
C LYS A 219 -2.84 -8.75 -19.60
N LYS A 220 -2.70 -10.08 -19.56
CA LYS A 220 -2.75 -10.85 -18.30
C LYS A 220 -1.37 -11.41 -17.99
N ILE A 221 -1.00 -11.36 -16.73
CA ILE A 221 0.24 -11.93 -16.20
C ILE A 221 -0.16 -12.95 -15.13
N PRO A 222 0.18 -14.23 -15.26
CA PRO A 222 -0.20 -15.27 -14.32
C PRO A 222 0.49 -15.08 -12.97
N ALA A 223 -0.14 -15.54 -11.88
CA ALA A 223 0.46 -15.54 -10.55
C ALA A 223 1.53 -16.64 -10.43
N PHE A 224 2.44 -16.47 -9.49
CA PHE A 224 3.27 -17.55 -8.99
C PHE A 224 2.47 -18.40 -8.01
N SER A 225 2.58 -19.73 -8.14
CA SER A 225 1.92 -20.68 -7.22
C SER A 225 2.77 -20.85 -5.97
N VAL A 226 2.20 -20.54 -4.81
CA VAL A 226 2.85 -20.68 -3.50
C VAL A 226 1.87 -21.18 -2.44
N SER A 227 2.39 -21.81 -1.39
CA SER A 227 1.62 -22.09 -0.18
C SER A 227 1.47 -20.81 0.62
N VAL A 228 0.23 -20.36 0.85
CA VAL A 228 -0.05 -19.11 1.56
C VAL A 228 -0.01 -19.35 3.06
N VAL A 229 0.85 -18.62 3.78
CA VAL A 229 0.90 -18.56 5.23
C VAL A 229 -0.02 -17.44 5.76
N SER A 230 0.07 -16.25 5.15
CA SER A 230 -0.80 -15.12 5.45
C SER A 230 -0.84 -14.16 4.27
N SER A 231 -2.02 -13.76 3.84
CA SER A 231 -2.21 -12.81 2.73
C SER A 231 -2.08 -11.33 3.14
N HIS A 232 -1.89 -11.05 4.43
CA HIS A 232 -1.76 -9.68 4.93
C HIS A 232 -0.56 -8.95 4.31
N GLY A 233 -0.75 -7.72 3.84
CA GLY A 233 0.29 -6.89 3.23
C GLY A 233 0.71 -7.29 1.80
N ALA A 234 0.08 -8.32 1.20
CA ALA A 234 0.42 -8.76 -0.17
C ALA A 234 0.33 -7.64 -1.21
N GLY A 235 -0.75 -6.86 -1.15
CA GLY A 235 -0.97 -5.72 -2.05
C GLY A 235 0.07 -4.61 -1.86
N ASP A 236 0.41 -4.31 -0.62
CA ASP A 236 1.39 -3.27 -0.30
C ASP A 236 2.81 -3.68 -0.74
N MET A 237 3.19 -4.94 -0.51
CA MET A 237 4.44 -5.50 -1.04
C MET A 237 4.48 -5.45 -2.56
N PHE A 238 3.40 -5.86 -3.23
CA PHE A 238 3.30 -5.77 -4.70
C PHE A 238 3.52 -4.35 -5.20
N ILE A 239 2.85 -3.36 -4.61
CA ILE A 239 2.89 -1.96 -5.05
C ILE A 239 4.26 -1.34 -4.80
N GLY A 240 4.84 -1.56 -3.60
CA GLY A 240 6.17 -1.07 -3.28
C GLY A 240 7.27 -1.65 -4.18
N ALA A 241 7.24 -2.97 -4.40
CA ALA A 241 8.16 -3.65 -5.31
C ALA A 241 8.02 -3.19 -6.77
N LEU A 242 6.78 -3.00 -7.24
CA LEU A 242 6.51 -2.45 -8.57
C LEU A 242 7.10 -1.05 -8.74
N ALA A 243 6.88 -0.17 -7.76
CA ALA A 243 7.41 1.19 -7.79
C ALA A 243 8.95 1.20 -7.79
N ALA A 244 9.56 0.35 -6.98
CA ALA A 244 11.02 0.22 -6.92
C ALA A 244 11.61 -0.18 -8.28
N ARG A 245 11.08 -1.22 -8.91
CA ARG A 245 11.57 -1.71 -10.21
C ARG A 245 11.33 -0.73 -11.35
N TYR A 246 10.16 -0.09 -11.35
CA TYR A 246 9.84 0.97 -12.32
C TYR A 246 10.84 2.14 -12.24
N LEU A 247 11.17 2.59 -11.02
CA LEU A 247 12.13 3.68 -10.81
C LEU A 247 13.57 3.30 -11.14
N GLN A 248 13.92 2.02 -11.09
CA GLN A 248 15.19 1.46 -11.55
C GLN A 248 15.28 1.36 -13.08
N GLY A 249 14.16 1.59 -13.80
CA GLY A 249 14.12 1.61 -15.26
C GLY A 249 13.70 0.30 -15.91
N ASP A 250 13.17 -0.65 -15.15
CA ASP A 250 12.66 -1.89 -15.72
C ASP A 250 11.46 -1.64 -16.63
N PRO A 251 11.34 -2.38 -17.74
CA PRO A 251 10.09 -2.43 -18.50
C PRO A 251 8.92 -2.81 -17.60
N ILE A 252 7.75 -2.20 -17.82
CA ILE A 252 6.59 -2.38 -16.93
C ILE A 252 6.20 -3.85 -16.73
N GLU A 253 6.28 -4.68 -17.76
CA GLU A 253 5.95 -6.10 -17.66
C GLU A 253 6.93 -6.86 -16.76
N SER A 254 8.22 -6.55 -16.86
CA SER A 254 9.26 -7.12 -15.98
C SER A 254 9.06 -6.67 -14.53
N ALA A 255 8.76 -5.39 -14.32
CA ALA A 255 8.46 -4.84 -13.01
C ALA A 255 7.21 -5.48 -12.38
N LEU A 256 6.16 -5.72 -13.16
CA LEU A 256 4.94 -6.41 -12.72
C LEU A 256 5.21 -7.87 -12.33
N LYS A 257 5.99 -8.60 -13.14
CA LYS A 257 6.39 -9.97 -12.82
C LYS A 257 7.20 -10.04 -11.54
N TYR A 258 8.15 -9.13 -11.37
CA TYR A 258 8.94 -9.02 -10.15
C TYR A 258 8.06 -8.70 -8.94
N ALA A 259 7.13 -7.75 -9.04
CA ALA A 259 6.22 -7.37 -7.98
C ALA A 259 5.31 -8.53 -7.55
N GLN A 260 4.83 -9.35 -8.50
CA GLN A 260 4.09 -10.57 -8.18
C GLN A 260 4.94 -11.61 -7.44
N ALA A 261 6.21 -11.78 -7.83
CA ALA A 261 7.13 -12.68 -7.14
C ALA A 261 7.43 -12.19 -5.72
N ALA A 262 7.62 -10.88 -5.52
CA ALA A 262 7.79 -10.27 -4.21
C ALA A 262 6.58 -10.51 -3.31
N ALA A 263 5.37 -10.27 -3.82
CA ALA A 263 4.13 -10.54 -3.10
C ALA A 263 3.95 -12.04 -2.80
N ALA A 264 4.27 -12.93 -3.73
CA ALA A 264 4.19 -14.38 -3.55
C ALA A 264 5.13 -14.87 -2.43
N LEU A 265 6.38 -14.41 -2.42
CA LEU A 265 7.32 -14.71 -1.34
C LEU A 265 6.86 -14.13 -0.01
N HIS A 266 6.33 -12.91 0.01
CA HIS A 266 5.81 -12.26 1.20
C HIS A 266 4.69 -13.07 1.88
N ILE A 267 3.72 -13.54 1.10
CA ILE A 267 2.59 -14.31 1.65
C ILE A 267 2.93 -15.76 2.01
N SER A 268 4.04 -16.28 1.50
CA SER A 268 4.50 -17.65 1.76
C SER A 268 5.37 -17.78 3.01
N ARG A 269 5.68 -16.66 3.68
CA ARG A 269 6.52 -16.64 4.88
C ARG A 269 5.76 -16.12 6.11
N PRO A 270 6.09 -16.60 7.30
CA PRO A 270 5.65 -16.00 8.55
C PRO A 270 6.06 -14.52 8.63
N GLU A 271 5.30 -13.71 9.34
CA GLU A 271 5.49 -12.25 9.37
C GLU A 271 6.88 -11.83 9.85
N ASN A 272 7.40 -12.51 10.87
CA ASN A 272 8.74 -12.26 11.43
C ASN A 272 9.89 -12.53 10.46
N GLU A 273 9.68 -13.34 9.41
CA GLU A 273 10.68 -13.67 8.39
C GLU A 273 10.58 -12.78 7.13
N ARG A 274 9.51 -12.01 6.97
CA ARG A 274 9.26 -11.20 5.76
C ARG A 274 10.29 -10.11 5.53
N LYS A 275 10.88 -9.57 6.61
CA LYS A 275 11.97 -8.59 6.56
C LYS A 275 13.26 -9.14 5.94
N GLU A 276 13.42 -10.45 5.90
CA GLU A 276 14.60 -11.13 5.33
C GLU A 276 14.48 -11.35 3.81
N ILE A 277 13.33 -11.03 3.21
CA ILE A 277 13.15 -11.12 1.76
C ILE A 277 13.96 -10.02 1.09
N THR A 278 14.98 -10.41 0.34
CA THR A 278 15.84 -9.48 -0.40
C THR A 278 15.49 -9.46 -1.89
N PRO A 279 15.90 -8.41 -2.63
CA PRO A 279 15.78 -8.39 -4.09
C PRO A 279 16.41 -9.62 -4.77
N LYS A 280 17.49 -10.15 -4.19
CA LYS A 280 18.15 -11.37 -4.68
C LYS A 280 17.23 -12.58 -4.54
N ASN A 281 16.60 -12.78 -3.37
CA ASN A 281 15.66 -13.90 -3.16
C ASN A 281 14.52 -13.86 -4.17
N ILE A 282 14.01 -12.66 -4.48
CA ILE A 282 12.92 -12.48 -5.45
C ILE A 282 13.41 -12.85 -6.86
N SER A 283 14.59 -12.41 -7.26
CA SER A 283 15.18 -12.75 -8.57
C SER A 283 15.47 -14.24 -8.71
N ASP A 284 16.00 -14.88 -7.67
CA ASP A 284 16.26 -16.32 -7.63
C ASP A 284 14.93 -17.11 -7.73
N PHE A 285 13.89 -16.66 -7.01
CA PHE A 285 12.56 -17.26 -7.07
C PHE A 285 11.94 -17.17 -8.47
N ILE A 286 12.05 -16.02 -9.14
CA ILE A 286 11.59 -15.89 -10.54
C ILE A 286 12.32 -16.87 -11.45
N SER A 287 13.64 -16.99 -11.31
CA SER A 287 14.46 -17.86 -12.14
C SER A 287 14.13 -19.34 -11.95
N SER A 288 13.73 -19.73 -10.74
CA SER A 288 13.36 -21.12 -10.42
C SER A 288 11.93 -21.49 -10.82
N ASN A 289 11.10 -20.50 -11.23
CA ASN A 289 9.69 -20.68 -11.58
C ASN A 289 9.39 -20.22 -13.03
N LEU A 290 10.41 -20.13 -13.86
CA LEU A 290 10.31 -19.95 -15.31
C LEU A 290 10.22 -21.32 -16.01
#